data_93a044d7fff8c470193399da1098cb34
#
_entry.id   93a044d7fff8c470193399da1098cb34
#
_cell.length_a   1.000
_cell.length_b   1.000
_cell.length_c   1.000
_cell.angle_alpha   90.00
_cell.angle_beta   90.00
_cell.angle_gamma   90.00
#
_symmetry.space_group_name_H-M   'P 1'
#
loop_
_entity.id
_entity.type
_entity.pdbx_description
1 polymer ?
#
loop_
_entity_poly.entity_id
_entity_poly.type
_entity_poly.pdbx_seq_one_letter_code
_entity_poly.pdbx_strand_id
1 'polypeptide(L)'
;MSLETDLEDFYTYLESERRYSPHTLAAYRRDLNAFVTFSQQRDILDWAQMDDLHVRSFVAGQHRKGLSGTSLQRQLASIRTLFNYLCRHHRTDTNPAQGVPAPRSARRLPETLSVDQLECLLAFPGDDALACRDRAVMELFYGCGLRLSELTGLELGDIDWQLGTVSVTGKGRKQRHVPFGSKAEAALKQWLQHRSELAELHEKALFTSRSGKRISNSSIQHRLKKRAQQQGVGISLHPHMLRHSFASHLLESCNDLRAVQELLGHANLSTTQIYTHLDFQHLAGVYDKAHPRSRK
;
A
#
# COMPACT_ATOMS: atom_id res chain seq x y z
N MET A 1 5.02 -1.89 37.17
CA MET A 1 4.34 -2.79 36.22
C MET A 1 5.37 -3.23 35.20
N SER A 2 5.20 -4.38 34.54
CA SER A 2 6.21 -4.83 33.58
C SER A 2 6.10 -4.05 32.27
N LEU A 3 7.19 -3.94 31.53
CA LEU A 3 7.21 -3.31 30.19
C LEU A 3 6.16 -3.93 29.25
N GLU A 4 5.92 -5.23 29.39
CA GLU A 4 4.97 -5.98 28.56
C GLU A 4 3.50 -5.61 28.90
N THR A 5 3.17 -5.43 30.17
CA THR A 5 1.81 -5.02 30.58
C THR A 5 1.44 -3.66 29.99
N ASP A 6 2.34 -2.66 30.12
CA ASP A 6 2.12 -1.33 29.57
C ASP A 6 2.01 -1.36 28.04
N LEU A 7 2.72 -2.29 27.36
CA LEU A 7 2.60 -2.46 25.90
C LEU A 7 1.26 -3.06 25.49
N GLU A 8 0.74 -4.04 26.19
CA GLU A 8 -0.58 -4.61 25.84
C GLU A 8 -1.70 -3.59 26.08
N ASP A 9 -1.62 -2.80 27.16
CA ASP A 9 -2.54 -1.67 27.39
C ASP A 9 -2.44 -0.65 26.25
N PHE A 10 -1.22 -0.31 25.82
CA PHE A 10 -1.01 0.59 24.69
C PHE A 10 -1.56 0.04 23.37
N TYR A 11 -1.38 -1.25 23.08
CA TYR A 11 -1.94 -1.85 21.85
C TYR A 11 -3.47 -1.86 21.89
N THR A 12 -4.06 -2.13 23.06
CA THR A 12 -5.51 -2.04 23.25
C THR A 12 -6.02 -0.62 23.01
N TYR A 13 -5.32 0.40 23.52
CA TYR A 13 -5.60 1.81 23.24
C TYR A 13 -5.53 2.14 21.75
N LEU A 14 -4.48 1.68 21.06
CA LEU A 14 -4.35 1.93 19.61
C LEU A 14 -5.47 1.28 18.80
N GLU A 15 -5.95 0.10 19.22
CA GLU A 15 -7.00 -0.64 18.54
C GLU A 15 -8.38 -0.06 18.83
N SER A 16 -8.72 0.12 20.09
CA SER A 16 -10.06 0.50 20.54
C SER A 16 -10.34 1.99 20.35
N GLU A 17 -9.45 2.87 20.85
CA GLU A 17 -9.66 4.31 20.87
C GLU A 17 -9.14 5.00 19.60
N ARG A 18 -7.93 4.62 19.15
CA ARG A 18 -7.32 5.23 17.95
C ARG A 18 -7.75 4.56 16.65
N ARG A 19 -8.40 3.40 16.72
CA ARG A 19 -8.92 2.63 15.58
C ARG A 19 -7.86 2.42 14.49
N TYR A 20 -6.65 2.06 14.91
CA TYR A 20 -5.56 1.78 13.97
C TYR A 20 -5.85 0.51 13.18
N SER A 21 -5.41 0.49 11.91
CA SER A 21 -5.58 -0.70 11.09
C SER A 21 -4.75 -1.88 11.61
N PRO A 22 -5.17 -3.14 11.39
CA PRO A 22 -4.38 -4.33 11.78
C PRO A 22 -2.94 -4.30 11.25
N HIS A 23 -2.72 -3.78 10.04
CA HIS A 23 -1.38 -3.61 9.47
C HIS A 23 -0.53 -2.59 10.23
N THR A 24 -1.15 -1.49 10.66
CA THR A 24 -0.47 -0.48 11.49
C THR A 24 -0.09 -1.07 12.85
N LEU A 25 -1.02 -1.76 13.51
CA LEU A 25 -0.78 -2.43 14.79
C LEU A 25 0.34 -3.47 14.68
N ALA A 26 0.34 -4.30 13.64
CA ALA A 26 1.41 -5.28 13.39
C ALA A 26 2.78 -4.60 13.17
N ALA A 27 2.82 -3.42 12.55
CA ALA A 27 4.06 -2.65 12.41
C ALA A 27 4.54 -2.09 13.76
N TYR A 28 3.62 -1.52 14.57
CA TYR A 28 3.94 -1.05 15.92
C TYR A 28 4.44 -2.19 16.81
N ARG A 29 3.77 -3.35 16.80
CA ARG A 29 4.21 -4.54 17.58
C ARG A 29 5.64 -4.94 17.20
N ARG A 30 5.97 -5.02 15.92
CA ARG A 30 7.35 -5.37 15.48
C ARG A 30 8.38 -4.34 15.92
N ASP A 31 8.06 -3.04 15.80
CA ASP A 31 8.96 -1.95 16.14
C ASP A 31 9.23 -1.90 17.64
N LEU A 32 8.18 -2.00 18.46
CA LEU A 32 8.27 -1.91 19.90
C LEU A 32 8.82 -3.19 20.54
N ASN A 33 8.56 -4.37 19.99
CA ASN A 33 9.21 -5.61 20.43
C ASN A 33 10.73 -5.53 20.30
N ALA A 34 11.23 -4.94 19.18
CA ALA A 34 12.67 -4.73 19.03
C ALA A 34 13.22 -3.75 20.09
N PHE A 35 12.42 -2.76 20.50
CA PHE A 35 12.78 -1.81 21.54
C PHE A 35 12.76 -2.43 22.94
N VAL A 36 11.75 -3.26 23.25
CA VAL A 36 11.71 -4.02 24.52
C VAL A 36 12.91 -4.97 24.65
N THR A 37 13.20 -5.71 23.60
CA THR A 37 14.39 -6.60 23.59
C THR A 37 15.68 -5.82 23.89
N PHE A 38 15.81 -4.61 23.32
CA PHE A 38 16.93 -3.72 23.60
C PHE A 38 16.95 -3.25 25.06
N SER A 39 15.79 -2.92 25.65
CA SER A 39 15.66 -2.50 27.04
C SER A 39 16.05 -3.62 27.99
N GLN A 40 15.52 -4.82 27.80
CA GLN A 40 15.81 -6.00 28.58
C GLN A 40 17.32 -6.37 28.57
N GLN A 41 17.99 -6.23 27.41
CA GLN A 41 19.44 -6.46 27.28
C GLN A 41 20.29 -5.45 28.06
N ARG A 42 19.69 -4.41 28.61
CA ARG A 42 20.35 -3.37 29.43
C ARG A 42 19.80 -3.28 30.86
N ASP A 43 19.07 -4.32 31.27
CA ASP A 43 18.45 -4.40 32.60
C ASP A 43 17.50 -3.23 32.89
N ILE A 44 16.93 -2.61 31.82
CA ILE A 44 15.91 -1.57 31.95
C ILE A 44 14.56 -2.28 32.05
N LEU A 45 14.00 -2.31 33.24
CA LEU A 45 12.77 -3.04 33.56
C LEU A 45 11.56 -2.13 33.73
N ASP A 46 11.77 -0.82 33.71
CA ASP A 46 10.74 0.21 33.87
C ASP A 46 10.93 1.31 32.82
N TRP A 47 9.84 1.76 32.19
CA TRP A 47 9.86 2.85 31.22
C TRP A 47 10.37 4.18 31.80
N ALA A 48 10.20 4.42 33.12
CA ALA A 48 10.70 5.61 33.78
C ALA A 48 12.24 5.69 33.81
N GLN A 49 12.93 4.55 33.67
CA GLN A 49 14.40 4.49 33.59
C GLN A 49 14.94 4.85 32.19
N MET A 50 14.05 4.97 31.20
CA MET A 50 14.43 5.24 29.81
C MET A 50 14.69 6.72 29.61
N ASP A 51 15.87 7.05 29.11
CA ASP A 51 16.28 8.40 28.73
C ASP A 51 16.55 8.55 27.22
N ASP A 52 16.93 9.76 26.79
CA ASP A 52 17.22 10.06 25.39
C ASP A 52 18.50 9.36 24.88
N LEU A 53 19.46 9.07 25.75
CA LEU A 53 20.69 8.35 25.41
C LEU A 53 20.38 6.89 25.08
N HIS A 54 19.47 6.27 25.81
CA HIS A 54 19.01 4.92 25.54
C HIS A 54 18.31 4.84 24.17
N VAL A 55 17.41 5.80 23.87
CA VAL A 55 16.71 5.85 22.59
C VAL A 55 17.70 6.10 21.43
N ARG A 56 18.67 7.02 21.60
CA ARG A 56 19.76 7.25 20.61
C ARG A 56 20.58 5.99 20.38
N SER A 57 20.97 5.30 21.48
CA SER A 57 21.74 4.05 21.42
C SER A 57 20.97 2.95 20.66
N PHE A 58 19.66 2.83 20.90
CA PHE A 58 18.80 1.92 20.15
C PHE A 58 18.79 2.24 18.65
N VAL A 59 18.50 3.49 18.28
CA VAL A 59 18.46 3.92 16.86
C VAL A 59 19.82 3.68 16.19
N ALA A 60 20.94 4.02 16.85
CA ALA A 60 22.29 3.77 16.35
C ALA A 60 22.58 2.27 16.18
N GLY A 61 22.12 1.44 17.13
CA GLY A 61 22.22 -0.01 17.05
C GLY A 61 21.46 -0.60 15.87
N GLN A 62 20.23 -0.15 15.65
CA GLN A 62 19.42 -0.59 14.51
C GLN A 62 20.01 -0.12 13.18
N HIS A 63 20.58 1.09 13.13
CA HIS A 63 21.30 1.58 11.94
C HIS A 63 22.51 0.70 11.60
N ARG A 64 23.32 0.34 12.60
CA ARG A 64 24.47 -0.60 12.41
C ARG A 64 24.04 -1.98 11.94
N LYS A 65 22.83 -2.43 12.29
CA LYS A 65 22.22 -3.67 11.77
C LYS A 65 21.70 -3.52 10.33
N GLY A 66 21.87 -2.38 9.70
CA GLY A 66 21.51 -2.15 8.30
C GLY A 66 20.05 -1.72 8.06
N LEU A 67 19.32 -1.29 9.10
CA LEU A 67 17.96 -0.77 8.88
C LEU A 67 18.02 0.54 8.10
N SER A 68 17.12 0.66 7.11
CA SER A 68 17.00 1.89 6.30
C SER A 68 16.54 3.07 7.15
N GLY A 69 16.93 4.30 6.75
CA GLY A 69 16.50 5.52 7.43
C GLY A 69 14.98 5.65 7.56
N THR A 70 14.21 5.22 6.54
CA THR A 70 12.75 5.19 6.58
C THR A 70 12.22 4.23 7.66
N SER A 71 12.83 3.04 7.80
CA SER A 71 12.47 2.08 8.85
C SER A 71 12.78 2.63 10.24
N LEU A 72 13.93 3.30 10.40
CA LEU A 72 14.33 3.94 11.66
C LEU A 72 13.39 5.11 12.03
N GLN A 73 12.98 5.92 11.04
CA GLN A 73 11.98 6.97 11.24
C GLN A 73 10.66 6.40 11.75
N ARG A 74 10.19 5.28 11.17
CA ARG A 74 8.97 4.61 11.59
C ARG A 74 9.10 4.04 13.00
N GLN A 75 10.21 3.35 13.32
CA GLN A 75 10.46 2.85 14.67
C GLN A 75 10.47 3.97 15.69
N LEU A 76 11.17 5.07 15.41
CA LEU A 76 11.21 6.22 16.31
C LEU A 76 9.83 6.87 16.50
N ALA A 77 9.01 6.92 15.44
CA ALA A 77 7.62 7.38 15.55
C ALA A 77 6.77 6.46 16.44
N SER A 78 6.97 5.13 16.35
CA SER A 78 6.28 4.15 17.21
C SER A 78 6.67 4.35 18.68
N ILE A 79 7.96 4.54 18.96
CA ILE A 79 8.47 4.81 20.32
C ILE A 79 7.92 6.13 20.87
N ARG A 80 7.93 7.21 20.07
CA ARG A 80 7.34 8.49 20.48
C ARG A 80 5.87 8.37 20.81
N THR A 81 5.12 7.59 20.05
CA THR A 81 3.69 7.38 20.30
C THR A 81 3.46 6.60 21.58
N LEU A 82 4.28 5.59 21.87
CA LEU A 82 4.25 4.85 23.12
C LEU A 82 4.50 5.79 24.31
N PHE A 83 5.60 6.53 24.31
CA PHE A 83 5.92 7.43 25.43
C PHE A 83 4.91 8.57 25.60
N ASN A 84 4.32 9.07 24.52
CA ASN A 84 3.21 10.02 24.62
C ASN A 84 1.97 9.39 25.32
N TYR A 85 1.72 8.10 25.10
CA TYR A 85 0.69 7.37 25.80
C TYR A 85 1.05 7.19 27.29
N LEU A 86 2.28 6.75 27.59
CA LEU A 86 2.74 6.54 28.95
C LEU A 86 2.72 7.84 29.79
N CYS A 87 3.14 8.97 29.21
CA CYS A 87 3.03 10.28 29.87
C CYS A 87 1.58 10.66 30.17
N ARG A 88 0.63 10.43 29.26
CA ARG A 88 -0.79 10.71 29.49
C ARG A 88 -1.39 9.86 30.61
N HIS A 89 -0.87 8.65 30.81
CA HIS A 89 -1.31 7.72 31.85
C HIS A 89 -0.44 7.78 33.13
N HIS A 90 0.37 8.85 33.27
CA HIS A 90 1.23 9.08 34.43
C HIS A 90 2.19 7.91 34.74
N ARG A 91 2.64 7.18 33.70
CA ARG A 91 3.64 6.10 33.81
C ARG A 91 5.07 6.61 33.68
N THR A 92 5.26 7.73 32.98
CA THR A 92 6.53 8.43 32.82
C THR A 92 6.26 9.94 32.82
N ASP A 93 7.23 10.73 33.29
CA ASP A 93 7.10 12.19 33.33
C ASP A 93 7.42 12.84 31.98
N THR A 94 8.30 12.23 31.19
CA THR A 94 8.79 12.79 29.95
C THR A 94 8.84 11.76 28.83
N ASN A 95 8.85 12.24 27.58
CA ASN A 95 9.04 11.41 26.39
C ASN A 95 10.51 11.46 25.94
N PRO A 96 11.34 10.44 26.22
CA PRO A 96 12.76 10.43 25.89
C PRO A 96 13.05 10.39 24.38
N ALA A 97 12.05 10.03 23.58
CA ALA A 97 12.19 9.97 22.12
C ALA A 97 11.91 11.32 21.43
N GLN A 98 11.41 12.35 22.15
CA GLN A 98 10.92 13.59 21.55
C GLN A 98 12.02 14.34 20.78
N GLY A 99 13.20 14.50 21.37
CA GLY A 99 14.33 15.23 20.80
C GLY A 99 15.30 14.37 19.96
N VAL A 100 15.06 13.07 19.83
CA VAL A 100 15.99 12.18 19.13
C VAL A 100 15.81 12.31 17.61
N PRO A 101 16.82 12.75 16.84
CA PRO A 101 16.72 12.85 15.38
C PRO A 101 16.76 11.45 14.76
N ALA A 102 15.89 11.21 13.77
CA ALA A 102 16.03 10.03 12.94
C ALA A 102 17.11 10.25 11.87
N PRO A 103 17.89 9.20 11.52
CA PRO A 103 18.83 9.28 10.42
C PRO A 103 18.14 9.74 9.13
N ARG A 104 18.80 10.66 8.40
CA ARG A 104 18.29 11.11 7.11
C ARG A 104 18.34 9.94 6.13
N SER A 105 17.20 9.57 5.54
CA SER A 105 17.21 8.71 4.37
C SER A 105 17.47 9.57 3.13
N ALA A 106 18.33 9.09 2.23
CA ALA A 106 18.43 9.70 0.91
C ALA A 106 17.04 9.71 0.28
N ARG A 107 16.51 10.88 -0.04
CA ARG A 107 15.27 11.02 -0.83
C ARG A 107 15.60 10.52 -2.24
N ARG A 108 15.31 9.25 -2.52
CA ARG A 108 15.25 8.81 -3.91
C ARG A 108 14.05 9.49 -4.54
N LEU A 109 14.26 10.17 -5.65
CA LEU A 109 13.15 10.65 -6.47
C LEU A 109 12.31 9.41 -6.86
N PRO A 110 10.98 9.51 -6.82
CA PRO A 110 10.13 8.43 -7.28
C PRO A 110 10.48 8.11 -8.74
N GLU A 111 10.88 6.88 -9.01
CA GLU A 111 11.13 6.42 -10.38
C GLU A 111 9.77 6.16 -11.03
N THR A 112 9.52 6.81 -12.16
CA THR A 112 8.38 6.54 -13.04
C THR A 112 8.86 5.73 -14.23
N LEU A 113 8.01 4.84 -14.71
CA LEU A 113 8.23 4.11 -15.96
C LEU A 113 7.74 4.97 -17.12
N SER A 114 8.48 5.01 -18.23
CA SER A 114 7.98 5.61 -19.46
C SER A 114 6.84 4.77 -20.06
N VAL A 115 6.06 5.36 -20.97
CA VAL A 115 4.98 4.64 -21.67
C VAL A 115 5.52 3.41 -22.39
N ASP A 116 6.67 3.55 -23.09
CA ASP A 116 7.30 2.45 -23.81
C ASP A 116 7.75 1.31 -22.89
N GLN A 117 8.33 1.64 -21.73
CA GLN A 117 8.70 0.65 -20.72
C GLN A 117 7.48 -0.09 -20.17
N LEU A 118 6.37 0.61 -19.98
CA LEU A 118 5.11 0.02 -19.54
C LEU A 118 4.50 -0.88 -20.61
N GLU A 119 4.53 -0.47 -21.88
CA GLU A 119 4.06 -1.30 -22.99
C GLU A 119 4.86 -2.59 -23.07
N CYS A 120 6.18 -2.52 -22.97
CA CYS A 120 7.05 -3.69 -22.93
C CYS A 120 6.72 -4.61 -21.74
N LEU A 121 6.52 -4.03 -20.53
CA LEU A 121 6.15 -4.79 -19.35
C LEU A 121 4.78 -5.48 -19.47
N LEU A 122 3.82 -4.82 -20.13
CA LEU A 122 2.45 -5.30 -20.34
C LEU A 122 2.31 -6.26 -21.53
N ALA A 123 3.32 -6.35 -22.39
CA ALA A 123 3.37 -7.32 -23.49
C ALA A 123 3.70 -8.72 -22.96
N PHE A 124 2.69 -9.43 -22.44
CA PHE A 124 2.85 -10.78 -21.92
C PHE A 124 2.88 -11.82 -23.02
N PRO A 125 3.92 -12.64 -23.15
CA PRO A 125 3.86 -13.85 -23.95
C PRO A 125 3.05 -14.92 -23.19
N GLY A 126 2.29 -15.72 -23.94
CA GLY A 126 1.51 -16.85 -23.44
C GLY A 126 0.11 -16.48 -22.95
N ASP A 127 -0.76 -17.48 -23.00
CA ASP A 127 -2.18 -17.41 -22.69
C ASP A 127 -2.58 -18.42 -21.60
N ASP A 128 -1.60 -18.94 -20.83
CA ASP A 128 -1.92 -19.77 -19.67
C ASP A 128 -2.61 -18.95 -18.57
N ALA A 129 -3.32 -19.62 -17.69
CA ALA A 129 -4.09 -18.98 -16.62
C ALA A 129 -3.27 -18.01 -15.75
N LEU A 130 -1.99 -18.30 -15.53
CA LEU A 130 -1.12 -17.43 -14.73
C LEU A 130 -0.67 -16.19 -15.51
N ALA A 131 -0.41 -16.32 -16.81
CA ALA A 131 -0.06 -15.20 -17.68
C ALA A 131 -1.26 -14.26 -17.85
N CYS A 132 -2.46 -14.80 -18.10
CA CYS A 132 -3.71 -14.03 -18.20
C CYS A 132 -4.01 -13.28 -16.89
N ARG A 133 -3.87 -13.93 -15.75
CA ARG A 133 -4.04 -13.30 -14.43
C ARG A 133 -3.05 -12.14 -14.23
N ASP A 134 -1.77 -12.40 -14.47
CA ASP A 134 -0.72 -11.42 -14.20
C ASP A 134 -0.83 -10.22 -15.16
N ARG A 135 -1.25 -10.44 -16.40
CA ARG A 135 -1.60 -9.36 -17.35
C ARG A 135 -2.74 -8.52 -16.81
N ALA A 136 -3.85 -9.12 -16.38
CA ALA A 136 -4.98 -8.39 -15.83
C ALA A 136 -4.62 -7.62 -14.54
N VAL A 137 -3.80 -8.19 -13.66
CA VAL A 137 -3.26 -7.52 -12.47
C VAL A 137 -2.47 -6.27 -12.85
N MET A 138 -1.57 -6.35 -13.83
CA MET A 138 -0.74 -5.22 -14.24
C MET A 138 -1.53 -4.14 -14.99
N GLU A 139 -2.47 -4.53 -15.84
CA GLU A 139 -3.38 -3.61 -16.52
C GLU A 139 -4.24 -2.81 -15.52
N LEU A 140 -4.75 -3.44 -14.45
CA LEU A 140 -5.47 -2.72 -13.40
C LEU A 140 -4.56 -1.81 -12.56
N PHE A 141 -3.32 -2.22 -12.26
CA PHE A 141 -2.40 -1.33 -11.55
C PHE A 141 -2.10 -0.07 -12.35
N TYR A 142 -1.79 -0.22 -13.62
CA TYR A 142 -1.46 0.91 -14.46
C TYR A 142 -2.70 1.64 -14.99
N GLY A 143 -3.76 0.92 -15.38
CA GLY A 143 -4.97 1.53 -15.92
C GLY A 143 -5.85 2.21 -14.87
N CYS A 144 -5.87 1.71 -13.63
CA CYS A 144 -6.73 2.24 -12.57
C CYS A 144 -5.96 2.88 -11.41
N GLY A 145 -4.64 2.78 -11.39
CA GLY A 145 -3.82 3.31 -10.31
C GLY A 145 -4.14 2.73 -8.93
N LEU A 146 -4.56 1.47 -8.84
CA LEU A 146 -4.99 0.84 -7.59
C LEU A 146 -3.83 0.68 -6.60
N ARG A 147 -4.16 0.73 -5.28
CA ARG A 147 -3.21 0.29 -4.26
C ARG A 147 -3.14 -1.24 -4.24
N LEU A 148 -2.00 -1.79 -3.81
CA LEU A 148 -1.82 -3.24 -3.73
C LEU A 148 -2.94 -3.93 -2.92
N SER A 149 -3.29 -3.38 -1.76
CA SER A 149 -4.36 -3.92 -0.92
C SER A 149 -5.76 -3.76 -1.52
N GLU A 150 -5.99 -2.72 -2.31
CA GLU A 150 -7.25 -2.55 -3.06
C GLU A 150 -7.37 -3.64 -4.12
N LEU A 151 -6.34 -3.85 -4.93
CA LEU A 151 -6.34 -4.87 -5.97
C LEU A 151 -6.47 -6.29 -5.42
N THR A 152 -5.73 -6.65 -4.36
CA THR A 152 -5.84 -7.99 -3.75
C THR A 152 -7.17 -8.20 -3.04
N GLY A 153 -7.84 -7.12 -2.62
CA GLY A 153 -9.15 -7.15 -1.99
C GLY A 153 -10.31 -7.34 -2.95
N LEU A 154 -10.11 -7.13 -4.26
CA LEU A 154 -11.20 -7.20 -5.25
C LEU A 154 -11.90 -8.55 -5.27
N GLU A 155 -13.21 -8.50 -5.44
CA GLU A 155 -14.09 -9.64 -5.67
C GLU A 155 -14.69 -9.59 -7.09
N LEU A 156 -15.28 -10.68 -7.53
CA LEU A 156 -15.92 -10.76 -8.84
C LEU A 156 -17.05 -9.73 -9.00
N GLY A 157 -17.79 -9.46 -7.92
CA GLY A 157 -18.87 -8.48 -7.89
C GLY A 157 -18.45 -7.02 -7.88
N ASP A 158 -17.15 -6.72 -7.74
CA ASP A 158 -16.65 -5.35 -7.74
C ASP A 158 -16.46 -4.76 -9.15
N ILE A 159 -16.66 -5.57 -10.21
CA ILE A 159 -16.54 -5.14 -11.60
C ILE A 159 -17.92 -4.79 -12.15
N ASP A 160 -18.12 -3.56 -12.54
CA ASP A 160 -19.26 -3.12 -13.32
C ASP A 160 -18.87 -3.04 -14.81
N TRP A 161 -19.32 -4.03 -15.58
CA TRP A 161 -19.04 -4.15 -17.00
C TRP A 161 -19.80 -3.13 -17.86
N GLN A 162 -20.95 -2.65 -17.38
CA GLN A 162 -21.79 -1.69 -18.11
C GLN A 162 -21.20 -0.29 -18.01
N LEU A 163 -20.75 0.09 -16.82
CA LEU A 163 -20.10 1.36 -16.57
C LEU A 163 -18.59 1.36 -16.85
N GLY A 164 -17.97 0.19 -17.07
CA GLY A 164 -16.53 0.07 -17.24
C GLY A 164 -15.76 0.50 -16.00
N THR A 165 -16.22 0.08 -14.80
CA THR A 165 -15.62 0.52 -13.53
C THR A 165 -15.31 -0.62 -12.59
N VAL A 166 -14.33 -0.39 -11.71
CA VAL A 166 -14.04 -1.23 -10.56
C VAL A 166 -14.33 -0.50 -9.27
N SER A 167 -15.10 -1.13 -8.38
CA SER A 167 -15.40 -0.62 -7.04
C SER A 167 -14.28 -1.01 -6.09
N VAL A 168 -13.63 -0.05 -5.45
CA VAL A 168 -12.52 -0.31 -4.52
C VAL A 168 -12.80 0.30 -3.15
N THR A 169 -12.47 -0.47 -2.11
CA THR A 169 -12.59 -0.04 -0.71
C THR A 169 -11.25 0.49 -0.22
N GLY A 170 -11.20 1.78 0.09
CA GLY A 170 -10.02 2.47 0.59
C GLY A 170 -9.91 2.50 2.12
N LYS A 171 -9.00 3.33 2.62
CA LYS A 171 -8.81 3.57 4.07
C LYS A 171 -10.13 4.09 4.70
N GLY A 172 -10.51 3.53 5.84
CA GLY A 172 -11.75 3.89 6.54
C GLY A 172 -13.02 3.30 5.92
N ARG A 173 -12.91 2.22 5.13
CA ARG A 173 -14.01 1.55 4.44
C ARG A 173 -14.79 2.44 3.46
N LYS A 174 -14.18 3.53 3.00
CA LYS A 174 -14.78 4.36 1.95
C LYS A 174 -14.63 3.66 0.59
N GLN A 175 -15.73 3.50 -0.12
CA GLN A 175 -15.75 2.96 -1.48
C GLN A 175 -15.62 4.09 -2.49
N ARG A 176 -14.98 3.78 -3.62
CA ARG A 176 -14.95 4.62 -4.82
C ARG A 176 -14.98 3.76 -6.07
N HIS A 177 -15.57 4.27 -7.13
CA HIS A 177 -15.53 3.67 -8.45
C HIS A 177 -14.37 4.25 -9.25
N VAL A 178 -13.60 3.39 -9.89
CA VAL A 178 -12.46 3.77 -10.73
C VAL A 178 -12.70 3.25 -12.14
N PRO A 179 -12.70 4.10 -13.18
CA PRO A 179 -12.87 3.63 -14.56
C PRO A 179 -11.66 2.78 -14.97
N PHE A 180 -11.90 1.81 -15.85
CA PHE A 180 -10.86 1.05 -16.53
C PHE A 180 -11.01 1.13 -18.04
N GLY A 181 -9.89 1.21 -18.75
CA GLY A 181 -9.87 1.30 -20.20
C GLY A 181 -10.02 -0.05 -20.90
N SER A 182 -10.18 0.00 -22.22
CA SER A 182 -10.39 -1.18 -23.08
C SER A 182 -9.31 -2.26 -22.95
N LYS A 183 -8.05 -1.88 -22.68
CA LYS A 183 -6.96 -2.83 -22.48
C LYS A 183 -7.12 -3.63 -21.17
N ALA A 184 -7.49 -2.96 -20.08
CA ALA A 184 -7.78 -3.61 -18.81
C ALA A 184 -9.04 -4.49 -18.91
N GLU A 185 -10.07 -4.02 -19.63
CA GLU A 185 -11.28 -4.79 -19.90
C GLU A 185 -10.97 -6.11 -20.63
N ALA A 186 -10.22 -6.03 -21.72
CA ALA A 186 -9.82 -7.20 -22.51
C ALA A 186 -9.01 -8.20 -21.67
N ALA A 187 -8.04 -7.70 -20.88
CA ALA A 187 -7.23 -8.53 -20.00
C ALA A 187 -8.04 -9.19 -18.88
N LEU A 188 -9.01 -8.46 -18.29
CA LEU A 188 -9.92 -9.01 -17.29
C LEU A 188 -10.83 -10.09 -17.87
N LYS A 189 -11.42 -9.86 -19.04
CA LYS A 189 -12.26 -10.86 -19.72
C LYS A 189 -11.47 -12.14 -20.03
N GLN A 190 -10.25 -12.00 -20.53
CA GLN A 190 -9.36 -13.14 -20.78
C GLN A 190 -9.01 -13.88 -19.48
N TRP A 191 -8.66 -13.15 -18.41
CA TRP A 191 -8.41 -13.78 -17.12
C TRP A 191 -9.63 -14.57 -16.61
N LEU A 192 -10.83 -14.01 -16.69
CA LEU A 192 -12.04 -14.67 -16.21
C LEU A 192 -12.37 -15.97 -16.94
N GLN A 193 -12.00 -16.12 -18.22
CA GLN A 193 -12.11 -17.37 -18.96
C GLN A 193 -11.23 -18.48 -18.37
N HIS A 194 -10.04 -18.12 -17.86
CA HIS A 194 -9.08 -19.07 -17.27
C HIS A 194 -9.15 -19.18 -15.74
N ARG A 195 -9.91 -18.30 -15.09
CA ARG A 195 -9.92 -18.22 -13.62
C ARG A 195 -10.37 -19.53 -12.97
N SER A 196 -11.35 -20.22 -13.55
CA SER A 196 -11.86 -21.48 -13.03
C SER A 196 -10.83 -22.61 -13.03
N GLU A 197 -9.75 -22.52 -13.80
CA GLU A 197 -8.65 -23.50 -13.79
C GLU A 197 -7.81 -23.41 -12.50
N LEU A 198 -7.85 -22.28 -11.82
CA LEU A 198 -7.08 -22.03 -10.59
C LEU A 198 -7.94 -21.86 -9.34
N ALA A 199 -9.13 -21.28 -9.45
CA ALA A 199 -9.94 -20.90 -8.31
C ALA A 199 -10.58 -22.10 -7.62
N GLU A 200 -10.55 -22.13 -6.28
CA GLU A 200 -11.36 -23.06 -5.49
C GLU A 200 -12.86 -22.80 -5.71
N LEU A 201 -13.66 -23.85 -5.51
CA LEU A 201 -15.12 -23.74 -5.56
C LEU A 201 -15.58 -22.70 -4.51
N HIS A 202 -16.43 -21.75 -4.93
CA HIS A 202 -16.93 -20.64 -4.11
C HIS A 202 -15.93 -19.52 -3.73
N GLU A 203 -14.69 -19.54 -4.23
CA GLU A 203 -13.77 -18.40 -4.03
C GLU A 203 -14.31 -17.16 -4.77
N LYS A 204 -14.55 -16.07 -4.01
CA LYS A 204 -15.11 -14.81 -4.55
C LYS A 204 -14.05 -13.84 -5.02
N ALA A 205 -12.78 -14.01 -4.59
CA ALA A 205 -11.71 -13.10 -4.97
C ALA A 205 -11.55 -13.03 -6.49
N LEU A 206 -11.44 -11.83 -7.03
CA LEU A 206 -11.19 -11.63 -8.46
C LEU A 206 -9.89 -12.32 -8.88
N PHE A 207 -8.81 -12.16 -8.10
CA PHE A 207 -7.51 -12.76 -8.37
C PHE A 207 -7.18 -13.87 -7.38
N THR A 208 -6.88 -15.05 -7.91
CA THR A 208 -6.53 -16.23 -7.13
C THR A 208 -5.07 -16.61 -7.30
N SER A 209 -4.52 -17.28 -6.28
CA SER A 209 -3.18 -17.89 -6.31
C SER A 209 -3.24 -19.26 -6.98
N ARG A 210 -2.08 -19.93 -7.10
CA ARG A 210 -2.03 -21.33 -7.54
C ARG A 210 -2.74 -22.30 -6.59
N SER A 211 -2.90 -21.92 -5.30
CA SER A 211 -3.65 -22.72 -4.34
C SER A 211 -5.16 -22.52 -4.39
N GLY A 212 -5.66 -21.79 -5.38
CA GLY A 212 -7.10 -21.56 -5.59
C GLY A 212 -7.72 -20.46 -4.72
N LYS A 213 -7.03 -19.98 -3.69
CA LYS A 213 -7.47 -18.93 -2.76
C LYS A 213 -7.05 -17.54 -3.20
N ARG A 214 -7.61 -16.52 -2.60
CA ARG A 214 -7.24 -15.10 -2.81
C ARG A 214 -5.72 -14.93 -2.88
N ILE A 215 -5.23 -14.21 -3.88
CA ILE A 215 -3.81 -13.95 -4.03
C ILE A 215 -3.30 -13.00 -2.95
N SER A 216 -2.12 -13.29 -2.39
CA SER A 216 -1.49 -12.44 -1.36
C SER A 216 -0.75 -11.25 -1.96
N ASN A 217 -0.59 -10.18 -1.14
CA ASN A 217 0.23 -9.02 -1.48
C ASN A 217 1.67 -9.42 -1.86
N SER A 218 2.27 -10.35 -1.13
CA SER A 218 3.64 -10.83 -1.38
C SER A 218 3.74 -11.59 -2.70
N SER A 219 2.72 -12.39 -3.05
CA SER A 219 2.67 -13.10 -4.33
C SER A 219 2.64 -12.12 -5.50
N ILE A 220 1.80 -11.08 -5.45
CA ILE A 220 1.76 -10.04 -6.50
C ILE A 220 3.12 -9.32 -6.62
N GLN A 221 3.71 -8.89 -5.49
CA GLN A 221 5.02 -8.23 -5.52
C GLN A 221 6.11 -9.12 -6.12
N HIS A 222 6.11 -10.42 -5.79
CA HIS A 222 7.04 -11.38 -6.40
C HIS A 222 6.81 -11.51 -7.91
N ARG A 223 5.55 -11.60 -8.36
CA ARG A 223 5.20 -11.71 -9.79
C ARG A 223 5.64 -10.47 -10.57
N LEU A 224 5.41 -9.26 -10.05
CA LEU A 224 5.86 -8.01 -10.67
C LEU A 224 7.40 -7.98 -10.83
N LYS A 225 8.14 -8.35 -9.78
CA LYS A 225 9.62 -8.43 -9.85
C LYS A 225 10.08 -9.43 -10.89
N LYS A 226 9.50 -10.65 -10.88
CA LYS A 226 9.82 -11.68 -11.86
C LYS A 226 9.57 -11.19 -13.29
N ARG A 227 8.46 -10.47 -13.51
CA ARG A 227 8.12 -9.93 -14.82
C ARG A 227 9.14 -8.89 -15.30
N ALA A 228 9.52 -7.94 -14.45
CA ALA A 228 10.53 -6.94 -14.76
C ALA A 228 11.88 -7.58 -15.15
N GLN A 229 12.28 -8.64 -14.41
CA GLN A 229 13.49 -9.40 -14.71
C GLN A 229 13.42 -10.10 -16.09
N GLN A 230 12.29 -10.73 -16.40
CA GLN A 230 12.07 -11.41 -17.67
C GLN A 230 12.12 -10.48 -18.89
N GLN A 231 11.71 -9.23 -18.71
CA GLN A 231 11.70 -8.21 -19.76
C GLN A 231 13.00 -7.38 -19.83
N GLY A 232 14.00 -7.72 -19.00
CA GLY A 232 15.26 -6.98 -19.01
C GLY A 232 15.15 -5.51 -18.60
N VAL A 233 14.03 -5.11 -18.00
CA VAL A 233 13.80 -3.75 -17.54
C VAL A 233 14.57 -3.54 -16.23
N GLY A 234 15.83 -3.30 -16.23
CA GLY A 234 16.77 -3.21 -15.09
C GLY A 234 16.31 -2.50 -13.79
N ILE A 235 15.00 -2.37 -13.59
CA ILE A 235 14.32 -1.65 -12.50
C ILE A 235 13.59 -2.67 -11.60
N SER A 236 13.66 -2.47 -10.27
CA SER A 236 12.89 -3.26 -9.31
C SER A 236 11.41 -2.82 -9.32
N LEU A 237 10.60 -3.44 -10.18
CA LEU A 237 9.18 -3.12 -10.32
C LEU A 237 8.41 -3.42 -9.03
N HIS A 238 7.60 -2.46 -8.59
CA HIS A 238 6.72 -2.59 -7.43
C HIS A 238 5.39 -1.84 -7.65
N PRO A 239 4.31 -2.22 -6.92
CA PRO A 239 2.97 -1.65 -7.14
C PRO A 239 2.90 -0.12 -7.07
N HIS A 240 3.64 0.50 -6.16
CA HIS A 240 3.65 1.96 -6.03
C HIS A 240 4.25 2.66 -7.25
N MET A 241 5.20 2.03 -7.94
CA MET A 241 5.78 2.58 -9.17
C MET A 241 4.75 2.60 -10.30
N LEU A 242 3.98 1.51 -10.50
CA LEU A 242 2.90 1.46 -11.50
C LEU A 242 1.83 2.52 -11.22
N ARG A 243 1.41 2.64 -9.97
CA ARG A 243 0.45 3.67 -9.56
C ARG A 243 1.01 5.09 -9.74
N HIS A 244 2.30 5.30 -9.48
CA HIS A 244 2.92 6.61 -9.68
C HIS A 244 3.03 6.95 -11.16
N SER A 245 3.41 5.99 -12.00
CA SER A 245 3.41 6.17 -13.46
C SER A 245 2.01 6.47 -14.00
N PHE A 246 0.96 5.79 -13.52
CA PHE A 246 -0.43 6.13 -13.82
C PHE A 246 -0.72 7.60 -13.50
N ALA A 247 -0.39 8.04 -12.27
CA ALA A 247 -0.66 9.41 -11.82
C ALA A 247 0.08 10.45 -12.67
N SER A 248 1.37 10.20 -12.97
CA SER A 248 2.20 11.12 -13.76
C SER A 248 1.71 11.23 -15.19
N HIS A 249 1.47 10.10 -15.86
CA HIS A 249 1.03 10.10 -17.26
C HIS A 249 -0.37 10.71 -17.43
N LEU A 250 -1.27 10.43 -16.49
CA LEU A 250 -2.59 11.03 -16.51
C LEU A 250 -2.52 12.55 -16.30
N LEU A 251 -1.68 13.01 -15.36
CA LEU A 251 -1.48 14.43 -15.08
C LEU A 251 -0.85 15.18 -16.27
N GLU A 252 0.17 14.59 -16.90
CA GLU A 252 0.81 15.13 -18.10
C GLU A 252 -0.17 15.31 -19.27
N SER A 253 -1.16 14.41 -19.35
CA SER A 253 -2.11 14.40 -20.46
C SER A 253 -3.35 15.26 -20.24
N CYS A 254 -3.81 15.45 -18.98
CA CYS A 254 -5.08 16.15 -18.72
C CYS A 254 -4.93 17.50 -18.03
N ASN A 255 -3.78 17.83 -17.45
CA ASN A 255 -3.54 19.05 -16.64
C ASN A 255 -4.55 19.27 -15.49
N ASP A 256 -5.36 18.27 -15.14
CA ASP A 256 -6.34 18.33 -14.06
C ASP A 256 -5.88 17.55 -12.83
N LEU A 257 -5.10 18.24 -11.98
CA LEU A 257 -4.59 17.68 -10.74
C LEU A 257 -5.70 17.18 -9.81
N ARG A 258 -6.86 17.85 -9.82
CA ARG A 258 -7.98 17.49 -8.94
C ARG A 258 -8.61 16.17 -9.36
N ALA A 259 -8.91 16.00 -10.65
CA ALA A 259 -9.43 14.73 -11.18
C ALA A 259 -8.48 13.57 -10.91
N VAL A 260 -7.16 13.77 -11.09
CA VAL A 260 -6.15 12.75 -10.78
C VAL A 260 -6.14 12.39 -9.28
N GLN A 261 -6.22 13.38 -8.39
CA GLN A 261 -6.27 13.14 -6.94
C GLN A 261 -7.54 12.38 -6.52
N GLU A 262 -8.67 12.68 -7.12
CA GLU A 262 -9.94 12.00 -6.88
C GLU A 262 -9.89 10.54 -7.35
N LEU A 263 -9.41 10.26 -8.56
CA LEU A 263 -9.20 8.91 -9.07
C LEU A 263 -8.27 8.09 -8.17
N LEU A 264 -7.22 8.72 -7.64
CA LEU A 264 -6.29 8.08 -6.73
C LEU A 264 -6.86 7.90 -5.31
N GLY A 265 -7.91 8.59 -4.92
CA GLY A 265 -8.48 8.53 -3.57
C GLY A 265 -7.52 9.07 -2.52
N HIS A 266 -6.99 10.27 -2.71
CA HIS A 266 -6.18 10.97 -1.72
C HIS A 266 -7.05 11.57 -0.62
N ALA A 267 -6.81 11.18 0.64
CA ALA A 267 -7.66 11.47 1.79
C ALA A 267 -7.62 12.93 2.29
N ASN A 268 -6.82 13.81 1.70
CA ASN A 268 -6.54 15.16 2.25
C ASN A 268 -7.34 16.30 1.64
N LEU A 269 -8.39 16.03 0.90
CA LEU A 269 -9.37 17.07 0.58
C LEU A 269 -10.57 16.87 1.51
N SER A 270 -10.69 17.80 2.46
CA SER A 270 -11.83 17.93 3.36
C SER A 270 -13.08 18.08 2.53
N THR A 271 -13.85 17.05 2.43
CA THR A 271 -15.32 17.04 2.39
C THR A 271 -15.78 15.67 1.91
N THR A 272 -16.69 15.08 2.62
CA THR A 272 -17.49 13.93 2.19
C THR A 272 -18.38 14.42 1.02
N GLN A 273 -17.81 14.53 -0.18
CA GLN A 273 -18.64 14.66 -1.37
C GLN A 273 -19.21 13.27 -1.68
N ILE A 274 -20.52 13.17 -1.58
CA ILE A 274 -21.30 12.08 -2.16
C ILE A 274 -21.05 12.19 -3.66
N TYR A 275 -20.34 11.22 -4.24
CA TYR A 275 -20.12 11.16 -5.68
C TYR A 275 -21.47 11.11 -6.38
N THR A 276 -21.82 12.19 -7.06
CA THR A 276 -22.99 12.19 -7.92
C THR A 276 -22.66 11.53 -9.25
N HIS A 277 -23.66 11.04 -9.95
CA HIS A 277 -23.50 10.43 -11.27
C HIS A 277 -22.79 11.38 -12.28
N LEU A 278 -22.93 12.69 -12.08
CA LEU A 278 -22.29 13.74 -12.88
C LEU A 278 -20.77 13.83 -12.63
N ASP A 279 -20.33 13.72 -11.38
CA ASP A 279 -18.89 13.74 -11.04
C ASP A 279 -18.17 12.55 -11.65
N PHE A 280 -18.83 11.37 -11.67
CA PHE A 280 -18.28 10.17 -12.27
C PHE A 280 -18.11 10.28 -13.79
N GLN A 281 -19.12 10.84 -14.51
CA GLN A 281 -19.03 11.05 -15.95
C GLN A 281 -17.89 12.00 -16.33
N HIS A 282 -17.66 13.03 -15.51
CA HIS A 282 -16.53 13.93 -15.70
C HIS A 282 -15.19 13.19 -15.53
N LEU A 283 -15.03 12.42 -14.47
CA LEU A 283 -13.81 11.64 -14.20
C LEU A 283 -13.54 10.60 -15.30
N ALA A 284 -14.56 9.89 -15.75
CA ALA A 284 -14.46 8.94 -16.85
C ALA A 284 -14.07 9.66 -18.16
N GLY A 285 -14.65 10.83 -18.43
CA GLY A 285 -14.30 11.64 -19.59
C GLY A 285 -12.87 12.17 -19.57
N VAL A 286 -12.35 12.54 -18.41
CA VAL A 286 -10.94 12.93 -18.22
C VAL A 286 -10.03 11.71 -18.45
N TYR A 287 -10.38 10.56 -17.87
CA TYR A 287 -9.63 9.32 -18.06
C TYR A 287 -9.58 8.91 -19.53
N ASP A 288 -10.72 8.89 -20.22
CA ASP A 288 -10.82 8.46 -21.62
C ASP A 288 -10.01 9.35 -22.58
N LYS A 289 -9.93 10.64 -22.29
CA LYS A 289 -9.15 11.58 -23.11
C LYS A 289 -7.66 11.53 -22.83
N ALA A 290 -7.26 11.27 -21.60
CA ALA A 290 -5.91 11.50 -21.14
C ALA A 290 -5.09 10.20 -20.94
N HIS A 291 -5.71 9.07 -20.55
CA HIS A 291 -4.93 7.89 -20.22
C HIS A 291 -4.53 7.07 -21.46
N PRO A 292 -3.23 6.68 -21.61
CA PRO A 292 -2.76 5.94 -22.81
C PRO A 292 -3.47 4.58 -23.04
N ARG A 293 -4.00 3.97 -21.98
CA ARG A 293 -4.68 2.66 -22.04
C ARG A 293 -6.21 2.75 -22.11
N SER A 294 -6.78 3.97 -22.16
CA SER A 294 -8.24 4.16 -22.34
C SER A 294 -8.67 3.97 -23.80
N ARG A 295 -7.80 4.35 -24.74
CA ARG A 295 -8.14 4.37 -26.16
C ARG A 295 -8.32 2.96 -26.73
N LYS A 296 -9.36 2.84 -27.56
CA LYS A 296 -9.66 1.65 -28.37
C LYS A 296 -8.62 1.43 -29.45
#